data_9bd376d0b112af7bb176bfab131ce001
#
_entry.id   9bd376d0b112af7bb176bfab131ce001
#
_cell.length_a   1.000
_cell.length_b   1.000
_cell.length_c   1.000
_cell.angle_alpha   90.00
_cell.angle_beta   90.00
_cell.angle_gamma   90.00
#
_symmetry.space_group_name_H-M   'P 1'
#
loop_
_entity.id
_entity.type
_entity.pdbx_description
1 polymer ?
#
loop_
_entity_poly.entity_id
_entity_poly.type
_entity_poly.pdbx_seq_one_letter_code
_entity_poly.pdbx_strand_id
1 'polypeptide(L)'
;MSYQTIVNNATTIQINNKPISSATLSRSNRLKTALRGEAIYRFNVAVGRAFEWNATNRAMLQILQQKGRTVEEEITLSQTSGMSYIMGYAGTLDSTQLGDIDIASYTGATLTLDTSNVTGIDPADTLFDVGDYIQPANSRYTYEVTTPVFATDITLNEVDVPVHRNIYPASSDGGNNIVGAGINVANNCTFHVKCLSAPTHTLQPGKLFTFDGNFEFVEVIL
;
A
#
# COMPACT_ATOMS: atom_id res chain seq x y z
N MET A 1 -13.39 15.74 3.40
CA MET A 1 -12.54 15.03 4.39
C MET A 1 -12.59 13.57 4.02
N SER A 2 -11.45 12.94 3.94
CA SER A 2 -11.20 11.63 3.37
C SER A 2 -10.74 10.66 4.45
N TYR A 3 -10.66 9.38 4.13
CA TYR A 3 -10.01 8.36 4.97
C TYR A 3 -8.57 8.76 5.30
N GLN A 4 -7.93 9.55 4.43
CA GLN A 4 -6.60 10.11 4.67
C GLN A 4 -6.53 10.92 5.97
N THR A 5 -7.60 11.62 6.36
CA THR A 5 -7.61 12.37 7.63
C THR A 5 -7.57 11.43 8.84
N ILE A 6 -8.22 10.27 8.76
CA ILE A 6 -8.17 9.25 9.81
C ILE A 6 -6.75 8.69 9.90
N VAL A 7 -6.16 8.33 8.77
CA VAL A 7 -4.80 7.80 8.69
C VAL A 7 -3.78 8.82 9.21
N ASN A 8 -3.89 10.09 8.83
CA ASN A 8 -2.98 11.14 9.29
C ASN A 8 -3.01 11.38 10.81
N ASN A 9 -4.12 11.00 11.45
CA ASN A 9 -4.31 11.15 12.89
C ASN A 9 -4.21 9.83 13.64
N ALA A 10 -3.71 8.80 12.99
CA ALA A 10 -3.53 7.48 13.59
C ALA A 10 -2.50 7.53 14.73
N THR A 11 -2.81 6.84 15.81
CA THR A 11 -1.85 6.52 16.88
C THR A 11 -1.21 5.17 16.68
N THR A 12 -1.92 4.25 16.03
CA THR A 12 -1.38 2.95 15.62
C THR A 12 -1.96 2.55 14.27
N ILE A 13 -1.11 1.93 13.44
CA ILE A 13 -1.52 1.31 12.18
C ILE A 13 -0.98 -0.12 12.18
N GLN A 14 -1.88 -1.08 12.02
CA GLN A 14 -1.50 -2.47 11.78
C GLN A 14 -1.75 -2.78 10.31
N ILE A 15 -0.70 -3.21 9.62
CA ILE A 15 -0.74 -3.56 8.21
C ILE A 15 -0.73 -5.08 8.09
N ASN A 16 -1.65 -5.63 7.33
CA ASN A 16 -1.71 -7.04 7.02
C ASN A 16 -1.84 -7.20 5.50
N ASN A 17 -0.83 -7.81 4.89
CA ASN A 17 -0.76 -8.13 3.46
C ASN A 17 -0.66 -9.65 3.21
N LYS A 18 -1.09 -10.47 4.18
CA LYS A 18 -0.97 -11.92 4.06
C LYS A 18 -1.99 -12.47 3.05
N PRO A 19 -1.58 -13.47 2.25
CA PRO A 19 -2.49 -14.14 1.35
C PRO A 19 -3.60 -14.87 2.13
N ILE A 20 -4.78 -14.93 1.54
CA ILE A 20 -5.91 -15.66 2.13
C ILE A 20 -5.62 -17.16 2.00
N SER A 21 -5.36 -17.80 3.12
CA SER A 21 -5.10 -19.22 3.17
C SER A 21 -6.05 -19.95 4.12
N SER A 22 -6.35 -21.20 3.82
CA SER A 22 -7.03 -22.10 4.75
C SER A 22 -6.10 -23.23 5.14
N ALA A 23 -6.14 -23.61 6.40
CA ALA A 23 -5.40 -24.74 6.93
C ALA A 23 -6.36 -25.73 7.59
N THR A 24 -6.22 -26.99 7.28
CA THR A 24 -6.97 -28.09 7.91
C THR A 24 -6.03 -29.18 8.35
N LEU A 25 -6.27 -29.71 9.55
CA LEU A 25 -5.60 -30.92 10.03
C LEU A 25 -6.35 -32.14 9.52
N SER A 26 -5.64 -33.01 8.80
CA SER A 26 -6.19 -34.31 8.42
C SER A 26 -6.28 -35.25 9.66
N ARG A 27 -7.07 -36.33 9.55
CA ARG A 27 -7.16 -37.35 10.62
C ARG A 27 -5.80 -37.99 10.96
N SER A 28 -4.83 -37.90 10.07
CA SER A 28 -3.43 -38.36 10.28
C SER A 28 -2.51 -37.27 10.82
N ASN A 29 -3.04 -36.19 11.42
CA ASN A 29 -2.30 -35.03 11.93
C ASN A 29 -1.39 -34.33 10.90
N ARG A 30 -1.69 -34.45 9.62
CA ARG A 30 -0.99 -33.72 8.57
C ARG A 30 -1.70 -32.40 8.32
N LEU A 31 -0.96 -31.31 8.45
CA LEU A 31 -1.45 -29.98 8.08
C LEU A 31 -1.56 -29.90 6.55
N LYS A 32 -2.75 -29.62 6.04
CA LYS A 32 -2.99 -29.27 4.64
C LYS A 32 -3.33 -27.79 4.58
N THR A 33 -2.55 -27.04 3.82
CA THR A 33 -2.78 -25.63 3.54
C THR A 33 -3.19 -25.44 2.10
N ALA A 34 -4.15 -24.57 1.85
CA ALA A 34 -4.53 -24.16 0.50
C ALA A 34 -4.56 -22.62 0.44
N LEU A 35 -3.88 -22.05 -0.55
CA LEU A 35 -4.01 -20.66 -0.88
C LEU A 35 -5.38 -20.44 -1.53
N ARG A 36 -6.19 -19.52 -1.01
CA ARG A 36 -7.55 -19.24 -1.49
C ARG A 36 -7.69 -17.88 -2.16
N GLY A 37 -6.70 -17.03 -2.03
CA GLY A 37 -6.69 -15.71 -2.65
C GLY A 37 -5.34 -15.05 -2.50
N GLU A 38 -5.12 -14.03 -3.29
CA GLU A 38 -3.90 -13.24 -3.25
C GLU A 38 -3.83 -12.37 -2.00
N ALA A 39 -2.64 -11.86 -1.72
CA ALA A 39 -2.42 -10.90 -0.65
C ALA A 39 -3.11 -9.58 -1.00
N ILE A 40 -3.97 -9.10 -0.09
CA ILE A 40 -4.56 -7.77 -0.16
C ILE A 40 -4.19 -6.99 1.09
N TYR A 41 -3.95 -5.71 0.95
CA TYR A 41 -3.65 -4.86 2.10
C TYR A 41 -4.89 -4.63 2.95
N ARG A 42 -4.72 -4.82 4.26
CA ARG A 42 -5.70 -4.47 5.28
C ARG A 42 -5.01 -3.60 6.31
N PHE A 43 -5.64 -2.47 6.63
CA PHE A 43 -5.12 -1.50 7.58
C PHE A 43 -6.09 -1.43 8.76
N ASN A 44 -5.59 -1.74 9.95
CA ASN A 44 -6.34 -1.54 11.18
C ASN A 44 -5.77 -0.30 11.89
N VAL A 45 -6.56 0.77 11.90
CA VAL A 45 -6.12 2.11 12.27
C VAL A 45 -6.82 2.57 13.54
N ALA A 46 -6.06 2.80 14.60
CA ALA A 46 -6.56 3.43 15.81
C ALA A 46 -6.26 4.93 15.80
N VAL A 47 -7.22 5.73 16.26
CA VAL A 47 -7.09 7.18 16.40
C VAL A 47 -7.28 7.55 17.86
N GLY A 48 -6.24 8.07 18.49
CA GLY A 48 -6.23 8.36 19.93
C GLY A 48 -6.59 9.81 20.30
N ARG A 49 -6.91 10.67 19.31
CA ARG A 49 -7.22 12.07 19.57
C ARG A 49 -8.68 12.41 19.37
N ALA A 50 -9.10 13.49 20.03
CA ALA A 50 -10.42 14.07 19.82
C ALA A 50 -10.44 14.93 18.54
N PHE A 51 -11.57 14.92 17.86
CA PHE A 51 -11.88 15.78 16.70
C PHE A 51 -12.91 16.84 17.09
N GLU A 52 -12.83 17.98 16.43
CA GLU A 52 -13.85 19.02 16.60
C GLU A 52 -15.18 18.61 15.93
N TRP A 53 -16.28 18.91 16.62
CA TRP A 53 -17.62 18.74 16.06
C TRP A 53 -17.98 19.92 15.15
N ASN A 54 -17.42 19.94 13.97
CA ASN A 54 -17.65 20.93 12.91
C ASN A 54 -18.31 20.32 11.67
N ALA A 55 -18.71 21.14 10.70
CA ALA A 55 -19.41 20.69 9.51
C ALA A 55 -18.59 19.66 8.70
N THR A 56 -17.29 19.86 8.59
CA THR A 56 -16.38 18.99 7.84
C THR A 56 -16.26 17.61 8.48
N ASN A 57 -16.08 17.54 9.79
CA ASN A 57 -15.94 16.27 10.51
C ASN A 57 -17.29 15.53 10.63
N ARG A 58 -18.41 16.25 10.71
CA ARG A 58 -19.76 15.66 10.64
C ARG A 58 -20.01 14.99 9.29
N ALA A 59 -19.62 15.63 8.19
CA ALA A 59 -19.73 15.05 6.87
C ALA A 59 -18.89 13.74 6.73
N MET A 60 -17.68 13.72 7.31
CA MET A 60 -16.88 12.49 7.40
C MET A 60 -17.61 11.38 8.15
N LEU A 61 -18.15 11.67 9.33
CA LEU A 61 -18.91 10.68 10.12
C LEU A 61 -20.08 10.11 9.31
N GLN A 62 -20.79 10.97 8.58
CA GLN A 62 -21.91 10.53 7.74
C GLN A 62 -21.45 9.59 6.64
N ILE A 63 -20.30 9.88 5.96
CA ILE A 63 -19.73 9.01 4.95
C ILE A 63 -19.34 7.67 5.57
N LEU A 64 -18.64 7.68 6.70
CA LEU A 64 -18.20 6.46 7.38
C LEU A 64 -19.38 5.57 7.80
N GLN A 65 -20.42 6.15 8.34
CA GLN A 65 -21.59 5.42 8.86
C GLN A 65 -22.50 4.90 7.74
N GLN A 66 -22.72 5.69 6.70
CA GLN A 66 -23.69 5.37 5.65
C GLN A 66 -23.08 4.74 4.40
N LYS A 67 -21.87 5.13 4.06
CA LYS A 67 -21.24 4.81 2.76
C LYS A 67 -19.85 4.19 2.87
N GLY A 68 -19.32 3.97 4.07
CA GLY A 68 -17.94 3.51 4.24
C GLY A 68 -17.58 2.27 3.43
N ARG A 69 -18.52 1.32 3.30
CA ARG A 69 -18.32 0.09 2.51
C ARG A 69 -18.45 0.28 1.00
N THR A 70 -19.01 1.39 0.54
CA THR A 70 -19.27 1.65 -0.89
C THR A 70 -18.38 2.73 -1.47
N VAL A 71 -17.89 3.65 -0.65
CA VAL A 71 -17.00 4.72 -1.05
C VAL A 71 -15.56 4.19 -1.05
N GLU A 72 -14.87 4.39 -2.15
CA GLU A 72 -13.46 4.12 -2.31
C GLU A 72 -12.69 5.43 -2.28
N GLU A 73 -11.59 5.45 -1.55
CA GLU A 73 -10.68 6.60 -1.50
C GLU A 73 -9.22 6.13 -1.53
N GLU A 74 -8.35 7.01 -1.99
CA GLU A 74 -6.91 6.83 -1.90
C GLU A 74 -6.39 7.25 -0.53
N ILE A 75 -5.49 6.44 0.02
CA ILE A 75 -4.73 6.78 1.22
C ILE A 75 -3.24 6.58 0.99
N THR A 76 -2.43 7.38 1.66
CA THR A 76 -0.99 7.16 1.81
C THR A 76 -0.63 7.13 3.29
N LEU A 77 0.37 6.34 3.65
CA LEU A 77 0.87 6.26 5.02
C LEU A 77 1.96 7.30 5.31
N SER A 78 2.50 7.94 4.28
CA SER A 78 3.60 8.90 4.37
C SER A 78 3.29 10.14 5.21
N GLN A 79 2.02 10.54 5.28
CA GLN A 79 1.59 11.73 6.01
C GLN A 79 1.15 11.45 7.44
N THR A 80 1.24 10.22 7.90
CA THR A 80 0.90 9.85 9.27
C THR A 80 1.92 10.42 10.24
N SER A 81 1.47 11.23 11.19
CA SER A 81 2.35 11.87 12.18
C SER A 81 3.15 10.84 12.97
N GLY A 82 4.47 10.92 12.92
CA GLY A 82 5.38 10.02 13.63
C GLY A 82 5.53 8.62 13.04
N MET A 83 4.86 8.29 11.92
CA MET A 83 4.92 6.98 11.27
C MET A 83 5.28 7.06 9.79
N SER A 84 5.81 8.18 9.32
CA SER A 84 6.26 8.36 7.93
C SER A 84 7.34 7.36 7.49
N TYR A 85 8.06 6.78 8.45
CA TYR A 85 9.07 5.75 8.20
C TYR A 85 8.50 4.46 7.58
N ILE A 86 7.19 4.20 7.73
CA ILE A 86 6.53 2.99 7.20
C ILE A 86 6.66 2.91 5.68
N MET A 87 6.66 4.06 5.02
CA MET A 87 6.84 4.17 3.57
C MET A 87 8.20 4.82 3.22
N GLY A 88 9.20 4.65 4.06
CA GLY A 88 10.55 5.08 3.77
C GLY A 88 11.16 4.22 2.66
N TYR A 89 11.88 4.83 1.73
CA TYR A 89 12.70 4.10 0.77
C TYR A 89 14.01 3.69 1.45
N ALA A 90 14.34 2.41 1.37
CA ALA A 90 15.54 1.84 2.00
C ALA A 90 16.71 1.63 1.03
N GLY A 91 16.48 1.78 -0.28
CA GLY A 91 17.56 1.76 -1.28
C GLY A 91 18.41 3.04 -1.26
N THR A 92 19.37 3.13 -2.18
CA THR A 92 20.37 4.23 -2.23
C THR A 92 20.16 5.21 -3.37
N LEU A 93 19.24 4.94 -4.31
CA LEU A 93 18.97 5.83 -5.44
C LEU A 93 18.34 7.15 -4.98
N ASP A 94 18.67 8.22 -5.64
CA ASP A 94 18.03 9.52 -5.42
C ASP A 94 16.68 9.63 -6.15
N SER A 95 15.95 10.71 -5.88
CA SER A 95 14.61 10.92 -6.46
C SER A 95 14.64 11.12 -7.98
N THR A 96 15.75 11.60 -8.55
CA THR A 96 15.91 11.77 -10.00
C THR A 96 16.10 10.41 -10.64
N GLN A 97 17.01 9.61 -10.09
CA GLN A 97 17.28 8.26 -10.55
C GLN A 97 16.02 7.38 -10.50
N LEU A 98 15.25 7.45 -9.38
CA LEU A 98 13.97 6.75 -9.25
C LEU A 98 12.92 7.24 -10.28
N GLY A 99 12.94 8.53 -10.63
CA GLY A 99 12.05 9.12 -11.62
C GLY A 99 12.35 8.72 -13.07
N ASP A 100 13.56 8.26 -13.34
CA ASP A 100 14.02 7.84 -14.67
C ASP A 100 13.85 6.31 -14.89
N ILE A 101 13.29 5.59 -13.93
CA ILE A 101 13.01 4.15 -14.02
C ILE A 101 11.60 3.94 -14.61
N ASP A 102 11.52 3.11 -15.64
CA ASP A 102 10.27 2.70 -16.25
C ASP A 102 10.05 1.18 -16.10
N ILE A 103 8.81 0.73 -16.30
CA ILE A 103 8.49 -0.70 -16.30
C ILE A 103 8.67 -1.25 -17.70
N ALA A 104 9.65 -2.14 -17.89
CA ALA A 104 9.88 -2.85 -19.14
C ALA A 104 8.84 -3.96 -19.38
N SER A 105 8.61 -4.77 -18.36
CA SER A 105 7.66 -5.88 -18.40
C SER A 105 7.30 -6.39 -17.01
N TYR A 106 6.44 -7.40 -16.93
CA TYR A 106 6.15 -8.11 -15.69
C TYR A 106 5.76 -9.56 -15.93
N THR A 107 6.05 -10.42 -14.97
CA THR A 107 5.67 -11.83 -15.03
C THR A 107 5.40 -12.37 -13.63
N GLY A 108 4.18 -12.84 -13.38
CA GLY A 108 3.79 -13.34 -12.05
C GLY A 108 3.98 -12.27 -10.96
N ALA A 109 4.83 -12.56 -9.99
CA ALA A 109 5.16 -11.64 -8.88
C ALA A 109 6.52 -10.94 -9.08
N THR A 110 6.87 -10.62 -10.32
CA THR A 110 8.12 -9.93 -10.66
C THR A 110 7.82 -8.77 -11.61
N LEU A 111 8.32 -7.58 -11.26
CA LEU A 111 8.39 -6.42 -12.15
C LEU A 111 9.78 -6.40 -12.77
N THR A 112 9.88 -6.29 -14.10
CA THR A 112 11.13 -6.01 -14.78
C THR A 112 11.19 -4.52 -15.09
N LEU A 113 12.17 -3.83 -14.53
CA LEU A 113 12.35 -2.39 -14.64
C LEU A 113 13.42 -2.06 -15.67
N ASP A 114 13.17 -1.04 -16.49
CA ASP A 114 14.12 -0.44 -17.42
C ASP A 114 14.88 0.68 -16.73
N THR A 115 16.20 0.54 -16.66
CA THR A 115 17.13 1.50 -16.07
C THR A 115 17.98 2.22 -17.14
N SER A 116 17.64 2.11 -18.42
CA SER A 116 18.42 2.68 -19.54
C SER A 116 18.58 4.19 -19.47
N ASN A 117 17.62 4.88 -18.88
CA ASN A 117 17.64 6.34 -18.71
C ASN A 117 18.30 6.78 -17.40
N VAL A 118 18.56 5.85 -16.47
CA VAL A 118 19.12 6.17 -15.16
C VAL A 118 20.62 6.39 -15.27
N THR A 119 21.10 7.54 -14.83
CA THR A 119 22.52 7.88 -14.85
C THR A 119 23.11 7.86 -13.45
N GLY A 120 24.40 7.49 -13.34
CA GLY A 120 25.13 7.58 -12.08
C GLY A 120 24.84 6.48 -11.07
N ILE A 121 24.32 5.33 -11.50
CA ILE A 121 24.19 4.13 -10.64
C ILE A 121 25.61 3.59 -10.36
N ASP A 122 25.96 3.47 -9.08
CA ASP A 122 27.20 2.84 -8.63
C ASP A 122 26.98 1.32 -8.47
N PRO A 123 27.95 0.47 -8.84
CA PRO A 123 27.85 -0.97 -8.59
C PRO A 123 27.60 -1.36 -7.14
N ALA A 124 27.88 -0.48 -6.18
CA ALA A 124 27.61 -0.69 -4.76
C ALA A 124 26.18 -0.29 -4.34
N ASP A 125 25.39 0.31 -5.26
CA ASP A 125 24.03 0.76 -4.94
C ASP A 125 23.07 -0.41 -4.70
N THR A 126 22.20 -0.22 -3.71
CA THR A 126 20.99 -1.02 -3.52
C THR A 126 19.85 -0.31 -4.21
N LEU A 127 19.32 -0.91 -5.28
CA LEU A 127 18.21 -0.31 -6.02
C LEU A 127 16.92 -0.36 -5.21
N PHE A 128 16.62 -1.50 -4.61
CA PHE A 128 15.48 -1.69 -3.71
C PHE A 128 15.84 -2.66 -2.60
N ASP A 129 15.31 -2.45 -1.39
CA ASP A 129 15.47 -3.37 -0.28
C ASP A 129 14.12 -4.00 0.11
N VAL A 130 14.17 -5.05 0.91
CA VAL A 130 12.98 -5.75 1.40
C VAL A 130 12.08 -4.80 2.19
N GLY A 131 10.81 -4.77 1.80
CA GLY A 131 9.83 -3.88 2.42
C GLY A 131 9.66 -2.53 1.72
N ASP A 132 10.47 -2.21 0.71
CA ASP A 132 10.24 -1.04 -0.13
C ASP A 132 8.91 -1.19 -0.89
N TYR A 133 8.15 -0.10 -0.98
CA TYR A 133 6.92 -0.05 -1.75
C TYR A 133 7.18 0.49 -3.15
N ILE A 134 6.66 -0.22 -4.15
CA ILE A 134 6.67 0.18 -5.56
C ILE A 134 5.25 0.15 -6.09
N GLN A 135 4.89 1.18 -6.85
CA GLN A 135 3.62 1.27 -7.54
C GLN A 135 3.86 1.78 -8.97
N PRO A 136 3.43 1.06 -10.02
CA PRO A 136 3.43 1.64 -11.36
C PRO A 136 2.64 2.97 -11.36
N ALA A 137 3.17 4.01 -11.99
CA ALA A 137 2.62 5.37 -11.88
C ALA A 137 1.18 5.49 -12.38
N ASN A 138 0.76 4.61 -13.27
CA ASN A 138 -0.60 4.52 -13.80
C ASN A 138 -1.43 3.35 -13.22
N SER A 139 -0.89 2.64 -12.20
CA SER A 139 -1.59 1.57 -11.50
C SER A 139 -2.18 2.05 -10.19
N ARG A 140 -3.27 1.42 -9.80
CA ARG A 140 -3.88 1.63 -8.48
C ARG A 140 -3.33 0.69 -7.41
N TYR A 141 -2.43 -0.22 -7.77
CA TYR A 141 -1.92 -1.27 -6.88
C TYR A 141 -0.49 -1.02 -6.47
N THR A 142 -0.27 -1.03 -5.16
CA THR A 142 1.06 -0.94 -4.54
C THR A 142 1.58 -2.34 -4.25
N TYR A 143 2.86 -2.56 -4.52
CA TYR A 143 3.58 -3.81 -4.32
C TYR A 143 4.72 -3.60 -3.32
N GLU A 144 5.04 -4.63 -2.54
CA GLU A 144 6.11 -4.63 -1.56
C GLU A 144 7.25 -5.54 -2.07
N VAL A 145 8.45 -5.03 -2.08
CA VAL A 145 9.66 -5.77 -2.50
C VAL A 145 9.97 -6.87 -1.49
N THR A 146 10.22 -8.08 -1.98
CA THR A 146 10.45 -9.26 -1.13
C THR A 146 11.90 -9.71 -1.06
N THR A 147 12.74 -9.24 -1.98
CA THR A 147 14.16 -9.61 -2.07
C THR A 147 14.96 -8.37 -2.41
N PRO A 148 16.12 -8.12 -1.76
CA PRO A 148 16.96 -6.99 -2.12
C PRO A 148 17.40 -7.07 -3.58
N VAL A 149 17.47 -5.91 -4.24
CA VAL A 149 17.88 -5.78 -5.65
C VAL A 149 19.03 -4.79 -5.73
N PHE A 150 20.15 -5.22 -6.30
CA PHE A 150 21.38 -4.43 -6.36
C PHE A 150 21.68 -3.96 -7.78
N ALA A 151 22.50 -2.93 -7.90
CA ALA A 151 22.97 -2.43 -9.18
C ALA A 151 23.70 -3.51 -10.01
N THR A 152 24.34 -4.47 -9.33
CA THR A 152 25.00 -5.62 -9.98
C THR A 152 24.03 -6.62 -10.62
N ASP A 153 22.73 -6.54 -10.30
CA ASP A 153 21.70 -7.42 -10.87
C ASP A 153 21.18 -6.89 -12.22
N ILE A 154 21.56 -5.64 -12.59
CA ILE A 154 21.19 -5.04 -13.88
C ILE A 154 21.83 -5.82 -15.01
N THR A 155 21.00 -6.31 -15.93
CA THR A 155 21.43 -7.00 -17.16
C THR A 155 20.77 -6.35 -18.36
N LEU A 156 21.56 -5.85 -19.33
CA LEU A 156 21.06 -5.17 -20.53
C LEU A 156 20.13 -3.97 -20.22
N ASN A 157 20.43 -3.22 -19.17
CA ASN A 157 19.65 -2.11 -18.63
C ASN A 157 18.30 -2.51 -18.02
N GLU A 158 18.07 -3.78 -17.77
CA GLU A 158 16.88 -4.27 -17.11
C GLU A 158 17.23 -4.93 -15.78
N VAL A 159 16.32 -4.86 -14.81
CA VAL A 159 16.45 -5.53 -13.52
C VAL A 159 15.12 -6.07 -13.04
N ASP A 160 15.14 -7.30 -12.53
CA ASP A 160 13.96 -7.97 -11.97
C ASP A 160 13.78 -7.63 -10.49
N VAL A 161 12.60 -7.18 -10.14
CA VAL A 161 12.21 -6.84 -8.77
C VAL A 161 11.09 -7.78 -8.30
N PRO A 162 11.42 -8.78 -7.46
CA PRO A 162 10.42 -9.67 -6.87
C PRO A 162 9.53 -8.95 -5.88
N VAL A 163 8.21 -9.16 -5.97
CA VAL A 163 7.21 -8.50 -5.12
C VAL A 163 6.30 -9.52 -4.43
N HIS A 164 5.59 -9.09 -3.40
CA HIS A 164 4.83 -9.94 -2.46
C HIS A 164 3.60 -10.63 -3.07
N ARG A 165 3.13 -10.24 -4.25
CA ARG A 165 1.94 -10.80 -4.92
C ARG A 165 2.08 -10.69 -6.43
N ASN A 166 1.25 -11.44 -7.16
CA ASN A 166 1.20 -11.32 -8.62
C ASN A 166 0.84 -9.90 -9.05
N ILE A 167 1.43 -9.46 -10.15
CA ILE A 167 1.12 -8.18 -10.76
C ILE A 167 -0.25 -8.27 -11.41
N TYR A 168 -1.13 -7.33 -11.08
CA TYR A 168 -2.47 -7.27 -11.66
C TYR A 168 -2.38 -6.80 -13.12
N PRO A 169 -3.00 -7.55 -14.05
CA PRO A 169 -3.03 -7.17 -15.45
C PRO A 169 -3.92 -5.92 -15.67
N ALA A 170 -3.77 -5.26 -16.80
CA ALA A 170 -4.55 -4.09 -17.18
C ALA A 170 -6.08 -4.29 -17.02
N SER A 171 -6.58 -5.50 -17.28
CA SER A 171 -8.01 -5.83 -17.11
C SER A 171 -8.49 -5.73 -15.66
N SER A 172 -7.60 -5.93 -14.70
CA SER A 172 -7.88 -5.81 -13.25
C SER A 172 -7.46 -4.47 -12.67
N ASP A 173 -6.87 -3.59 -13.48
CA ASP A 173 -6.39 -2.25 -13.08
C ASP A 173 -7.10 -1.14 -13.87
N GLY A 174 -8.40 -1.29 -14.10
CA GLY A 174 -9.19 -0.29 -14.81
C GLY A 174 -8.82 -0.10 -16.29
N GLY A 175 -8.07 -1.04 -16.89
CA GLY A 175 -7.60 -0.97 -18.27
C GLY A 175 -6.22 -0.31 -18.43
N ASN A 176 -5.55 0.04 -17.34
CA ASN A 176 -4.24 0.68 -17.37
C ASN A 176 -3.14 -0.31 -17.76
N ASN A 177 -2.41 -0.01 -18.83
CA ASN A 177 -1.20 -0.73 -19.17
C ASN A 177 -0.03 -0.15 -18.37
N ILE A 178 0.63 -0.97 -17.57
CA ILE A 178 1.76 -0.54 -16.74
C ILE A 178 3.11 -0.57 -17.48
N VAL A 179 3.21 -1.28 -18.60
CA VAL A 179 4.44 -1.34 -19.41
C VAL A 179 4.72 0.02 -20.04
N GLY A 180 5.92 0.53 -19.87
CA GLY A 180 6.34 1.87 -20.27
C GLY A 180 5.90 2.97 -19.32
N ALA A 181 5.30 2.64 -18.16
CA ALA A 181 5.00 3.60 -17.12
C ALA A 181 6.18 3.74 -16.16
N GLY A 182 6.40 4.95 -15.65
CA GLY A 182 7.31 5.19 -14.53
C GLY A 182 6.84 4.51 -13.25
N ILE A 183 7.64 4.59 -12.22
CA ILE A 183 7.31 4.03 -10.90
C ILE A 183 7.14 5.12 -9.83
N ASN A 184 6.16 4.93 -8.95
CA ASN A 184 6.10 5.60 -7.67
C ASN A 184 6.80 4.69 -6.64
N VAL A 185 7.63 5.27 -5.80
CA VAL A 185 8.37 4.54 -4.77
C VAL A 185 8.07 5.15 -3.41
N ALA A 186 7.99 4.31 -2.41
CA ALA A 186 7.89 4.71 -1.03
C ALA A 186 6.75 5.71 -0.76
N ASN A 187 7.08 6.93 -0.34
CA ASN A 187 6.14 7.98 0.02
C ASN A 187 5.18 8.42 -1.09
N ASN A 188 5.49 8.10 -2.34
CA ASN A 188 4.65 8.42 -3.48
C ASN A 188 3.61 7.33 -3.79
N CYS A 189 3.72 6.17 -3.14
CA CYS A 189 2.74 5.09 -3.29
C CYS A 189 1.43 5.40 -2.58
N THR A 190 0.32 4.99 -3.17
CA THR A 190 -1.03 5.14 -2.63
C THR A 190 -1.76 3.81 -2.59
N PHE A 191 -2.75 3.70 -1.72
CA PHE A 191 -3.62 2.53 -1.61
C PHE A 191 -5.06 2.95 -1.84
N HIS A 192 -5.74 2.29 -2.75
CA HIS A 192 -7.17 2.45 -2.97
C HIS A 192 -7.94 1.56 -1.99
N VAL A 193 -8.66 2.16 -1.06
CA VAL A 193 -9.27 1.42 0.05
C VAL A 193 -10.75 1.73 0.24
N LYS A 194 -11.47 0.77 0.84
CA LYS A 194 -12.80 0.97 1.42
C LYS A 194 -12.73 0.75 2.92
N CYS A 195 -13.55 1.50 3.66
CA CYS A 195 -13.71 1.31 5.09
C CYS A 195 -14.74 0.20 5.36
N LEU A 196 -14.29 -0.99 5.74
CA LEU A 196 -15.19 -2.10 6.07
C LEU A 196 -15.85 -1.94 7.42
N SER A 197 -15.15 -1.38 8.39
CA SER A 197 -15.63 -1.16 9.74
C SER A 197 -15.16 0.19 10.25
N ALA A 198 -16.09 1.01 10.72
CA ALA A 198 -15.81 2.25 11.44
C ALA A 198 -16.25 2.08 12.90
N PRO A 199 -15.44 2.48 13.88
CA PRO A 199 -15.79 2.42 15.29
C PRO A 199 -16.92 3.40 15.63
N THR A 200 -17.56 3.17 16.74
CA THR A 200 -18.50 4.13 17.32
C THR A 200 -17.75 5.39 17.76
N HIS A 201 -18.48 6.50 17.85
CA HIS A 201 -17.92 7.74 18.33
C HIS A 201 -18.68 8.23 19.55
N THR A 202 -17.96 8.84 20.48
CA THR A 202 -18.51 9.42 21.70
C THR A 202 -18.36 10.93 21.66
N LEU A 203 -19.48 11.65 21.87
CA LEU A 203 -19.49 13.11 21.96
C LEU A 203 -19.00 13.56 23.34
N GLN A 204 -18.16 14.59 23.36
CA GLN A 204 -17.58 15.15 24.54
C GLN A 204 -17.95 16.66 24.72
N PRO A 205 -17.92 17.19 25.92
CA PRO A 205 -18.05 18.62 26.15
C PRO A 205 -17.02 19.42 25.37
N GLY A 206 -17.35 20.66 24.98
CA GLY A 206 -16.43 21.51 24.21
C GLY A 206 -16.48 21.29 22.70
N LYS A 207 -17.56 20.70 22.18
CA LYS A 207 -17.75 20.40 20.76
C LYS A 207 -16.68 19.46 20.23
N LEU A 208 -16.37 18.41 20.96
CA LEU A 208 -15.41 17.39 20.60
C LEU A 208 -16.09 16.02 20.45
N PHE A 209 -15.44 15.12 19.73
CA PHE A 209 -15.78 13.70 19.72
C PHE A 209 -14.53 12.83 19.58
N THR A 210 -14.61 11.61 20.09
CA THR A 210 -13.57 10.59 20.01
C THR A 210 -14.13 9.32 19.40
N PHE A 211 -13.27 8.49 18.84
CA PHE A 211 -13.65 7.17 18.36
C PHE A 211 -13.30 6.10 19.40
N ASP A 212 -14.20 5.13 19.58
CA ASP A 212 -14.05 4.02 20.51
C ASP A 212 -13.76 2.73 19.71
N GLY A 213 -12.49 2.49 19.36
CA GLY A 213 -12.05 1.33 18.60
C GLY A 213 -11.26 1.71 17.35
N ASN A 214 -11.12 0.74 16.47
CA ASN A 214 -10.27 0.86 15.27
C ASN A 214 -11.11 0.92 14.01
N PHE A 215 -10.58 1.64 13.02
CA PHE A 215 -11.05 1.59 11.64
C PHE A 215 -10.41 0.42 10.92
N GLU A 216 -11.18 -0.31 10.12
CA GLU A 216 -10.67 -1.33 9.22
C GLU A 216 -10.81 -0.85 7.78
N PHE A 217 -9.68 -0.58 7.14
CA PHE A 217 -9.60 -0.29 5.71
C PHE A 217 -9.08 -1.50 4.96
N VAL A 218 -9.65 -1.75 3.80
CA VAL A 218 -9.24 -2.87 2.94
C VAL A 218 -9.02 -2.37 1.53
N GLU A 219 -7.90 -2.78 0.95
CA GLU A 219 -7.58 -2.51 -0.45
C GLU A 219 -8.65 -3.06 -1.38
N VAL A 220 -8.99 -2.29 -2.40
CA VAL A 220 -9.98 -2.67 -3.41
C VAL A 220 -9.26 -3.25 -4.61
N ILE A 221 -9.59 -4.49 -4.94
CA ILE A 221 -9.19 -5.15 -6.18
C ILE A 221 -10.38 -5.17 -7.12
N LEU A 222 -10.20 -4.70 -8.36
CA LEU A 222 -11.23 -4.67 -9.40
C LEU A 222 -11.30 -5.97 -10.18
#